data_66b1f26a61bf393584abc2213b105bde
#
_entry.id   66b1f26a61bf393584abc2213b105bde
#
_cell.length_a   1.000
_cell.length_b   1.000
_cell.length_c   1.000
_cell.angle_alpha   90.00
_cell.angle_beta   90.00
_cell.angle_gamma   90.00
#
_symmetry.space_group_name_H-M   'P 1'
#
loop_
_entity.id
_entity.type
_entity.pdbx_description
1 polymer ?
#
loop_
_entity_poly.entity_id
_entity_poly.type
_entity_poly.pdbx_seq_one_letter_code
_entity_poly.pdbx_strand_id
1 'polypeptide(L)'
;MTRSAALLGIEIDPAGAMEIASRSRGTPRIANRLLRRVRDFAQVYYDGIITKEAADHALGKLEVDHLGLDAIDRRMLTAIIRNYGGGPVGLETLAATIGEEAVTLEDVYEPYLMQIGFLTRTPRGRCVTQLAYEHLHLPAPQSAQGEQLSF
;
A
#
# COMPACT_ATOMS: atom_id res chain seq x y z
N MET A 1 13.20 -13.63 -2.35
CA MET A 1 12.40 -13.58 -3.57
C MET A 1 12.81 -14.65 -4.57
N THR A 2 14.07 -14.71 -4.98
CA THR A 2 14.54 -15.73 -5.93
C THR A 2 14.36 -17.16 -5.41
N ARG A 3 14.54 -17.37 -4.09
CA ARG A 3 14.31 -18.67 -3.48
C ARG A 3 12.85 -19.10 -3.58
N SER A 4 11.93 -18.18 -3.31
CA SER A 4 10.49 -18.45 -3.45
C SER A 4 10.10 -18.73 -4.89
N ALA A 5 10.69 -18.02 -5.86
CA ALA A 5 10.45 -18.27 -7.27
C ALA A 5 10.90 -19.67 -7.67
N ALA A 6 12.07 -20.10 -7.20
CA ALA A 6 12.59 -21.44 -7.46
C ALA A 6 11.67 -22.53 -6.91
N LEU A 7 11.16 -22.33 -5.68
CA LEU A 7 10.24 -23.28 -5.05
C LEU A 7 8.91 -23.39 -5.79
N LEU A 8 8.47 -22.30 -6.45
CA LEU A 8 7.23 -22.28 -7.21
C LEU A 8 7.42 -22.61 -8.69
N GLY A 9 8.66 -22.91 -9.12
CA GLY A 9 8.97 -23.19 -10.51
C GLY A 9 8.83 -21.99 -11.43
N ILE A 10 9.10 -20.79 -10.92
CA ILE A 10 8.95 -19.54 -11.64
C ILE A 10 10.30 -19.06 -12.14
N GLU A 11 10.39 -18.68 -13.42
CA GLU A 11 11.56 -18.01 -13.95
C GLU A 11 11.47 -16.52 -13.67
N ILE A 12 12.46 -15.98 -12.97
CA ILE A 12 12.50 -14.57 -12.60
C ILE A 12 13.94 -14.06 -12.68
N ASP A 13 14.12 -12.88 -13.30
CA ASP A 13 15.43 -12.26 -13.29
C ASP A 13 15.63 -11.44 -12.01
N PRO A 14 16.90 -11.09 -11.65
CA PRO A 14 17.17 -10.34 -10.42
C PRO A 14 16.46 -8.98 -10.35
N ALA A 15 16.32 -8.30 -11.48
CA ALA A 15 15.66 -7.00 -11.53
C ALA A 15 14.16 -7.12 -11.28
N GLY A 16 13.52 -8.18 -11.81
CA GLY A 16 12.12 -8.47 -11.55
C GLY A 16 11.88 -8.84 -10.09
N ALA A 17 12.76 -9.65 -9.52
CA ALA A 17 12.69 -10.01 -8.09
C ALA A 17 12.80 -8.77 -7.21
N MET A 18 13.72 -7.88 -7.53
CA MET A 18 13.92 -6.65 -6.76
C MET A 18 12.71 -5.72 -6.83
N GLU A 19 12.07 -5.63 -7.99
CA GLU A 19 10.87 -4.80 -8.16
C GLU A 19 9.72 -5.32 -7.30
N ILE A 20 9.48 -6.62 -7.30
CA ILE A 20 8.44 -7.22 -6.47
C ILE A 20 8.77 -7.04 -4.98
N ALA A 21 10.03 -7.26 -4.60
CA ALA A 21 10.46 -7.12 -3.22
C ALA A 21 10.28 -5.69 -2.71
N SER A 22 10.58 -4.69 -3.56
CA SER A 22 10.44 -3.28 -3.18
C SER A 22 8.99 -2.89 -2.87
N ARG A 23 8.03 -3.58 -3.49
CA ARG A 23 6.60 -3.31 -3.29
C ARG A 23 5.92 -4.27 -2.33
N SER A 24 6.69 -5.13 -1.64
CA SER A 24 6.15 -6.17 -0.75
C SER A 24 6.05 -5.73 0.70
N ARG A 25 6.30 -4.47 1.02
CA ARG A 25 6.24 -3.91 2.37
C ARG A 25 7.19 -4.60 3.35
N GLY A 26 8.24 -5.22 2.85
CA GLY A 26 9.22 -5.92 3.66
C GLY A 26 8.71 -7.21 4.29
N THR A 27 7.56 -7.76 3.87
CA THR A 27 7.04 -9.00 4.42
C THR A 27 7.11 -10.13 3.38
N PRO A 28 7.64 -11.32 3.76
CA PRO A 28 7.70 -12.46 2.85
C PRO A 28 6.34 -12.93 2.36
N ARG A 29 5.31 -12.83 3.21
CA ARG A 29 3.95 -13.24 2.85
C ARG A 29 3.41 -12.40 1.69
N ILE A 30 3.57 -11.08 1.78
CA ILE A 30 3.11 -10.17 0.72
C ILE A 30 3.96 -10.38 -0.53
N ALA A 31 5.28 -10.54 -0.38
CA ALA A 31 6.17 -10.80 -1.50
C ALA A 31 5.75 -12.07 -2.27
N ASN A 32 5.46 -13.15 -1.57
CA ASN A 32 5.05 -14.40 -2.19
C ASN A 32 3.70 -14.28 -2.88
N ARG A 33 2.77 -13.55 -2.29
CA ARG A 33 1.45 -13.30 -2.87
C ARG A 33 1.56 -12.50 -4.17
N LEU A 34 2.37 -11.44 -4.16
CA LEU A 34 2.62 -10.65 -5.35
C LEU A 34 3.34 -11.46 -6.42
N LEU A 35 4.31 -12.28 -6.02
CA LEU A 35 5.06 -13.14 -6.94
C LEU A 35 4.12 -14.07 -7.71
N ARG A 36 3.18 -14.70 -7.05
CA ARG A 36 2.21 -15.59 -7.70
C ARG A 36 1.33 -14.84 -8.71
N ARG A 37 0.89 -13.66 -8.35
CA ARG A 37 0.06 -12.82 -9.24
C ARG A 37 0.85 -12.33 -10.44
N VAL A 38 2.08 -11.91 -10.22
CA VAL A 38 2.96 -11.47 -11.31
C VAL A 38 3.29 -12.64 -12.23
N ARG A 39 3.50 -13.83 -11.66
CA ARG A 39 3.73 -15.06 -12.46
C ARG A 39 2.56 -15.31 -13.43
N ASP A 40 1.33 -15.27 -12.93
CA ASP A 40 0.16 -15.52 -13.75
C ASP A 40 0.07 -14.50 -14.89
N PHE A 41 0.35 -13.24 -14.59
CA PHE A 41 0.37 -12.17 -15.58
C PHE A 41 1.48 -12.40 -16.62
N ALA A 42 2.68 -12.78 -16.18
CA ALA A 42 3.81 -13.01 -17.06
C ALA A 42 3.58 -14.19 -18.00
N GLN A 43 2.87 -15.23 -17.54
CA GLN A 43 2.53 -16.38 -18.38
C GLN A 43 1.62 -15.99 -19.54
N VAL A 44 0.77 -15.00 -19.35
CA VAL A 44 -0.15 -14.53 -20.38
C VAL A 44 0.53 -13.55 -21.34
N TYR A 45 1.36 -12.64 -20.84
CA TYR A 45 1.85 -11.51 -21.60
C TYR A 45 3.37 -11.49 -21.86
N TYR A 46 4.15 -12.30 -21.13
CA TYR A 46 5.64 -12.21 -21.15
C TYR A 46 6.32 -13.59 -21.19
N ASP A 47 5.72 -14.57 -21.81
CA ASP A 47 6.28 -15.92 -21.99
C ASP A 47 6.70 -16.61 -20.69
N GLY A 48 6.11 -16.23 -19.56
CA GLY A 48 6.34 -16.87 -18.27
C GLY A 48 7.59 -16.40 -17.54
N ILE A 49 8.35 -15.44 -18.08
CA ILE A 49 9.55 -14.92 -17.46
C ILE A 49 9.23 -13.58 -16.77
N ILE A 50 9.57 -13.46 -15.51
CA ILE A 50 9.34 -12.23 -14.74
C ILE A 50 10.58 -11.35 -14.81
N THR A 51 10.54 -10.36 -15.72
CA THR A 51 11.53 -9.31 -15.82
C THR A 51 11.06 -8.11 -14.98
N LYS A 52 11.92 -7.09 -14.83
CA LYS A 52 11.52 -5.85 -14.18
C LYS A 52 10.32 -5.22 -14.88
N GLU A 53 10.33 -5.22 -16.20
CA GLU A 53 9.24 -4.68 -17.01
C GLU A 53 7.94 -5.44 -16.79
N ALA A 54 7.99 -6.77 -16.79
CA ALA A 54 6.82 -7.61 -16.55
C ALA A 54 6.29 -7.39 -15.12
N ALA A 55 7.16 -7.31 -14.13
CA ALA A 55 6.80 -7.07 -12.75
C ALA A 55 6.13 -5.70 -12.59
N ASP A 56 6.72 -4.66 -13.16
CA ASP A 56 6.18 -3.30 -13.08
C ASP A 56 4.79 -3.21 -13.72
N HIS A 57 4.64 -3.80 -14.92
CA HIS A 57 3.35 -3.80 -15.62
C HIS A 57 2.27 -4.56 -14.83
N ALA A 58 2.62 -5.74 -14.30
CA ALA A 58 1.69 -6.54 -13.52
C ALA A 58 1.27 -5.84 -12.23
N LEU A 59 2.22 -5.25 -11.51
CA LEU A 59 1.94 -4.53 -10.27
C LEU A 59 1.08 -3.30 -10.52
N GLY A 60 1.27 -2.63 -11.66
CA GLY A 60 0.39 -1.53 -12.08
C GLY A 60 -1.04 -2.00 -12.30
N LYS A 61 -1.23 -3.17 -12.91
CA LYS A 61 -2.57 -3.74 -13.10
C LYS A 61 -3.22 -4.16 -11.78
N LEU A 62 -2.41 -4.55 -10.79
CA LEU A 62 -2.90 -4.87 -9.45
C LEU A 62 -3.08 -3.63 -8.58
N GLU A 63 -2.81 -2.45 -9.13
CA GLU A 63 -2.92 -1.17 -8.44
C GLU A 63 -1.98 -1.02 -7.24
N VAL A 64 -0.83 -1.69 -7.31
CA VAL A 64 0.23 -1.59 -6.28
C VAL A 64 1.24 -0.54 -6.74
N ASP A 65 1.40 0.55 -5.99
CA ASP A 65 2.31 1.63 -6.35
C ASP A 65 3.75 1.35 -5.91
N HIS A 66 4.65 2.32 -6.13
CA HIS A 66 6.08 2.17 -5.83
C HIS A 66 6.38 1.95 -4.35
N LEU A 67 5.51 2.40 -3.46
CA LEU A 67 5.64 2.20 -2.02
C LEU A 67 4.94 0.92 -1.54
N GLY A 68 4.32 0.17 -2.45
CA GLY A 68 3.59 -1.04 -2.10
C GLY A 68 2.18 -0.78 -1.58
N LEU A 69 1.66 0.43 -1.76
CA LEU A 69 0.29 0.74 -1.40
C LEU A 69 -0.66 0.19 -2.45
N ASP A 70 -1.68 -0.52 -2.02
CA ASP A 70 -2.70 -1.03 -2.93
C ASP A 70 -3.95 -0.12 -2.92
N ALA A 71 -5.00 -0.57 -3.60
CA ALA A 71 -6.24 0.20 -3.71
C ALA A 71 -6.88 0.46 -2.34
N ILE A 72 -6.82 -0.50 -1.41
CA ILE A 72 -7.43 -0.34 -0.09
C ILE A 72 -6.65 0.65 0.77
N ASP A 73 -5.31 0.62 0.72
CA ASP A 73 -4.50 1.62 1.40
C ASP A 73 -4.87 3.02 0.95
N ARG A 74 -4.97 3.23 -0.37
CA ARG A 74 -5.31 4.54 -0.92
C ARG A 74 -6.74 4.95 -0.57
N ARG A 75 -7.69 4.01 -0.61
CA ARG A 75 -9.08 4.29 -0.20
C ARG A 75 -9.15 4.70 1.26
N MET A 76 -8.40 4.02 2.11
CA MET A 76 -8.33 4.30 3.54
C MET A 76 -7.82 5.73 3.79
N LEU A 77 -6.68 6.08 3.20
CA LEU A 77 -6.11 7.41 3.33
C LEU A 77 -7.02 8.47 2.72
N THR A 78 -7.55 8.23 1.54
CA THR A 78 -8.44 9.16 0.84
C THR A 78 -9.74 9.39 1.61
N ALA A 79 -10.31 8.35 2.22
CA ALA A 79 -11.52 8.47 3.01
C ALA A 79 -11.29 9.37 4.25
N ILE A 80 -10.16 9.20 4.92
CA ILE A 80 -9.81 10.04 6.07
C ILE A 80 -9.68 11.50 5.63
N ILE A 81 -9.02 11.72 4.49
CA ILE A 81 -8.81 13.08 3.96
C ILE A 81 -10.12 13.74 3.55
N ARG A 82 -10.92 13.07 2.73
CA ARG A 82 -12.10 13.67 2.12
C ARG A 82 -13.31 13.73 3.04
N ASN A 83 -13.52 12.69 3.84
CA ASN A 83 -14.71 12.59 4.68
C ASN A 83 -14.50 13.15 6.09
N TYR A 84 -13.24 13.20 6.55
CA TYR A 84 -12.92 13.58 7.93
C TYR A 84 -11.83 14.66 8.02
N GLY A 85 -11.53 15.32 6.92
CA GLY A 85 -10.58 16.43 6.90
C GLY A 85 -9.15 16.05 7.32
N GLY A 86 -8.75 14.81 7.13
CA GLY A 86 -7.44 14.30 7.56
C GLY A 86 -7.47 13.64 8.93
N GLY A 87 -8.61 13.54 9.55
CA GLY A 87 -8.81 12.94 10.86
C GLY A 87 -8.91 13.95 11.98
N PRO A 88 -9.08 13.52 13.23
CA PRO A 88 -9.08 12.11 13.66
C PRO A 88 -10.39 11.38 13.32
N VAL A 89 -10.29 10.10 13.02
CA VAL A 89 -11.44 9.23 12.78
C VAL A 89 -11.20 7.87 13.44
N GLY A 90 -12.23 7.35 14.10
CA GLY A 90 -12.15 6.05 14.76
C GLY A 90 -12.04 4.90 13.76
N LEU A 91 -11.40 3.82 14.18
CA LEU A 91 -11.18 2.65 13.33
C LEU A 91 -12.49 2.04 12.82
N GLU A 92 -13.46 1.87 13.70
CA GLU A 92 -14.76 1.28 13.34
C GLU A 92 -15.50 2.15 12.31
N THR A 93 -15.46 3.46 12.50
CA THR A 93 -16.09 4.41 11.59
C THR A 93 -15.42 4.37 10.22
N LEU A 94 -14.09 4.35 10.20
CA LEU A 94 -13.33 4.25 8.97
C LEU A 94 -13.62 2.95 8.23
N ALA A 95 -13.65 1.83 8.95
CA ALA A 95 -13.94 0.52 8.40
C ALA A 95 -15.33 0.50 7.73
N ALA A 96 -16.33 1.05 8.38
CA ALA A 96 -17.67 1.16 7.82
C ALA A 96 -17.70 2.03 6.57
N THR A 97 -16.93 3.13 6.57
CA THR A 97 -16.87 4.06 5.45
C THR A 97 -16.33 3.41 4.17
N ILE A 98 -15.30 2.57 4.29
CA ILE A 98 -14.67 1.95 3.11
C ILE A 98 -15.16 0.52 2.85
N GLY A 99 -16.03 -0.01 3.70
CA GLY A 99 -16.57 -1.35 3.49
C GLY A 99 -15.62 -2.48 3.84
N GLU A 100 -14.75 -2.28 4.81
CA GLU A 100 -13.79 -3.28 5.29
C GLU A 100 -14.01 -3.59 6.76
N GLU A 101 -13.46 -4.72 7.21
CA GLU A 101 -13.50 -5.07 8.62
C GLU A 101 -12.43 -4.29 9.41
N ALA A 102 -12.79 -3.79 10.59
CA ALA A 102 -11.88 -3.03 11.43
C ALA A 102 -10.61 -3.81 11.78
N VAL A 103 -10.74 -5.10 12.07
CA VAL A 103 -9.60 -5.98 12.37
C VAL A 103 -8.63 -6.05 11.20
N THR A 104 -9.16 -6.14 9.98
CA THR A 104 -8.34 -6.19 8.77
C THR A 104 -7.55 -4.89 8.60
N LEU A 105 -8.17 -3.74 8.81
CA LEU A 105 -7.48 -2.46 8.73
C LEU A 105 -6.36 -2.38 9.76
N GLU A 106 -6.64 -2.78 11.00
CA GLU A 106 -5.67 -2.70 12.08
C GLU A 106 -4.50 -3.66 11.91
N ASP A 107 -4.77 -4.89 11.46
CA ASP A 107 -3.75 -5.93 11.39
C ASP A 107 -2.97 -5.93 10.08
N VAL A 108 -3.59 -5.53 8.97
CA VAL A 108 -3.00 -5.65 7.63
C VAL A 108 -2.51 -4.32 7.09
N TYR A 109 -3.29 -3.25 7.22
CA TYR A 109 -3.01 -1.99 6.53
C TYR A 109 -2.36 -0.93 7.42
N GLU A 110 -2.85 -0.73 8.63
CA GLU A 110 -2.33 0.31 9.53
C GLU A 110 -0.84 0.16 9.85
N PRO A 111 -0.32 -1.04 10.16
CA PRO A 111 1.08 -1.14 10.58
C PRO A 111 2.06 -0.57 9.57
N TYR A 112 1.86 -0.87 8.30
CA TYR A 112 2.75 -0.36 7.27
C TYR A 112 2.57 1.14 7.05
N LEU A 113 1.33 1.62 7.02
CA LEU A 113 1.05 3.05 6.85
C LEU A 113 1.66 3.88 7.98
N MET A 114 1.64 3.36 9.21
CA MET A 114 2.30 4.03 10.33
C MET A 114 3.82 3.96 10.21
N GLN A 115 4.36 2.84 9.75
CA GLN A 115 5.80 2.66 9.58
C GLN A 115 6.40 3.66 8.60
N ILE A 116 5.71 3.91 7.48
CA ILE A 116 6.18 4.87 6.48
C ILE A 116 5.78 6.31 6.79
N GLY A 117 5.11 6.54 7.89
CA GLY A 117 4.76 7.89 8.35
C GLY A 117 3.55 8.51 7.67
N PHE A 118 2.68 7.73 7.05
CA PHE A 118 1.48 8.24 6.37
C PHE A 118 0.28 8.33 7.30
N LEU A 119 0.28 7.56 8.38
CA LEU A 119 -0.83 7.48 9.31
C LEU A 119 -0.31 7.61 10.74
N THR A 120 -1.04 8.34 11.57
CA THR A 120 -0.76 8.42 13.01
C THR A 120 -1.98 7.98 13.80
N ARG A 121 -1.73 7.37 14.95
CA ARG A 121 -2.78 6.98 15.87
C ARG A 121 -2.78 7.94 17.06
N THR A 122 -3.93 8.57 17.31
CA THR A 122 -4.12 9.47 18.44
C THR A 122 -5.21 8.93 19.34
N PRO A 123 -5.36 9.44 20.59
CA PRO A 123 -6.47 9.03 21.46
C PRO A 123 -7.87 9.25 20.83
N ARG A 124 -7.97 10.16 19.87
CA ARG A 124 -9.24 10.46 19.19
C ARG A 124 -9.47 9.62 17.95
N GLY A 125 -8.44 8.93 17.45
CA GLY A 125 -8.54 8.12 16.25
C GLY A 125 -7.33 8.26 15.34
N ARG A 126 -7.52 7.92 14.07
CA ARG A 126 -6.45 7.90 13.07
C ARG A 126 -6.43 9.21 12.29
N CYS A 127 -5.23 9.73 12.08
CA CYS A 127 -5.00 10.95 11.31
C CYS A 127 -4.02 10.68 10.16
N VAL A 128 -4.23 11.35 9.04
CA VAL A 128 -3.33 11.29 7.88
C VAL A 128 -2.28 12.38 8.00
N THR A 129 -1.02 12.05 7.68
CA THR A 129 0.09 13.01 7.76
C THR A 129 0.26 13.76 6.45
N GLN A 130 1.06 14.84 6.49
CA GLN A 130 1.38 15.59 5.29
C GLN A 130 2.09 14.76 4.23
N LEU A 131 2.94 13.80 4.64
CA LEU A 131 3.61 12.90 3.71
C LEU A 131 2.60 12.13 2.85
N ALA A 132 1.48 11.70 3.44
CA ALA A 132 0.44 11.01 2.69
C ALA A 132 -0.26 11.94 1.70
N TYR A 133 -0.54 13.18 2.07
CA TYR A 133 -1.09 14.16 1.15
C TYR A 133 -0.19 14.36 -0.07
N GLU A 134 1.10 14.49 0.17
CA GLU A 134 2.09 14.66 -0.91
C GLU A 134 2.12 13.44 -1.82
N HIS A 135 2.14 12.24 -1.26
CA HIS A 135 2.17 11.01 -2.04
C HIS A 135 0.93 10.83 -2.91
N LEU A 136 -0.24 11.19 -2.40
CA LEU A 136 -1.51 11.07 -3.11
C LEU A 136 -1.78 12.26 -4.03
N HIS A 137 -0.90 13.24 -4.05
CA HIS A 137 -1.05 14.48 -4.83
C HIS A 137 -2.33 15.24 -4.47
N LEU A 138 -2.69 15.23 -3.18
CA LEU A 138 -3.85 15.95 -2.65
C LEU A 138 -3.38 17.14 -1.84
N PRO A 139 -4.09 18.28 -1.91
CA PRO A 139 -3.72 19.44 -1.11
C PRO A 139 -4.05 19.20 0.37
N ALA A 140 -3.08 19.49 1.25
CA ALA A 140 -3.31 19.43 2.69
C ALA A 140 -4.27 20.55 3.11
N PRO A 141 -5.22 20.29 4.04
CA PRO A 141 -6.11 21.32 4.54
C PRO A 141 -5.33 22.42 5.26
N GLN A 142 -5.64 23.68 5.00
CA GLN A 142 -4.99 24.82 5.65
C GLN A 142 -5.21 24.80 7.16
N SER A 143 -6.38 24.39 7.61
CA SER A 143 -6.68 24.25 9.03
C SER A 143 -5.77 23.23 9.71
N ALA A 144 -5.47 22.12 9.04
CA ALA A 144 -4.55 21.11 9.56
C ALA A 144 -3.13 21.65 9.64
N GLN A 145 -2.70 22.44 8.64
CA GLN A 145 -1.40 23.09 8.66
C GLN A 145 -1.29 24.11 9.78
N GLY A 146 -2.33 24.91 9.97
CA GLY A 146 -2.38 25.87 11.07
C GLY A 146 -2.31 25.20 12.42
N GLU A 147 -3.02 24.12 12.61
CA GLU A 147 -2.98 23.35 13.85
C GLU A 147 -1.60 22.74 14.08
N GLN A 148 -0.96 22.23 13.05
CA GLN A 148 0.39 21.70 13.16
C GLN A 148 1.42 22.77 13.57
N LEU A 149 1.25 23.97 13.07
CA LEU A 149 2.15 25.07 13.40
C LEU A 149 1.94 25.60 14.81
N SER A 150 0.78 25.36 15.41
CA SER A 150 0.50 25.80 16.78
C SER A 150 0.97 24.81 17.84
N PHE A 151 1.50 23.69 17.44
CA PHE A 151 2.15 22.74 18.34
C PHE A 151 3.64 22.96 18.35
#